data_7b88b8aaee0b929b373ec4b600324076
#
_entry.id   7b88b8aaee0b929b373ec4b600324076
#
_cell.length_a   1.000
_cell.length_b   1.000
_cell.length_c   1.000
_cell.angle_alpha   90.00
_cell.angle_beta   90.00
_cell.angle_gamma   90.00
#
_symmetry.space_group_name_H-M   'P 1'
#
loop_
_entity.id
_entity.type
_entity.pdbx_description
1 polymer ?
#
loop_
_entity_poly.entity_id
_entity_poly.type
_entity_poly.pdbx_seq_one_letter_code
_entity_poly.pdbx_strand_id
1 'polypeptide(L)'
;VEIGCGSTIDRGSLSNTIIGKNTYLDNQIHIAHNVKIGENCIIAGQVGFAGSSVLGNNVMIGGQAGISGHLKIGNNVQIGGGSGVIKDVPSNSKVMGYPAKSLKDFLKENKW
;
A
#
# COMPACT_ATOMS: atom_id res chain seq x y z
N VAL A 1 8.02 -2.93 14.24
CA VAL A 1 6.93 -3.38 13.37
C VAL A 1 5.83 -3.99 14.22
N GLU A 2 4.61 -3.57 14.00
CA GLU A 2 3.43 -4.17 14.59
C GLU A 2 2.58 -4.79 13.49
N ILE A 3 2.14 -6.02 13.70
CA ILE A 3 1.37 -6.77 12.72
C ILE A 3 0.10 -7.30 13.39
N GLY A 4 -1.06 -6.92 12.84
CA GLY A 4 -2.34 -7.31 13.39
C GLY A 4 -2.75 -8.76 13.11
N CYS A 5 -3.86 -9.17 13.68
CA CYS A 5 -4.38 -10.53 13.58
C CYS A 5 -4.82 -10.89 12.16
N GLY A 6 -4.65 -12.15 11.78
CA GLY A 6 -5.07 -12.66 10.48
C GLY A 6 -4.25 -12.15 9.31
N SER A 7 -3.15 -11.46 9.55
CA SER A 7 -2.26 -11.02 8.49
C SER A 7 -1.42 -12.17 7.97
N THR A 8 -1.16 -12.16 6.65
CA THR A 8 -0.32 -13.17 6.00
C THR A 8 0.84 -12.47 5.29
N ILE A 9 2.04 -12.97 5.50
CA ILE A 9 3.25 -12.40 4.92
C ILE A 9 4.02 -13.52 4.25
N ASP A 10 4.08 -13.47 2.91
CA ASP A 10 4.76 -14.49 2.14
C ASP A 10 6.26 -14.20 2.07
N ARG A 11 7.00 -15.26 2.05
CA ARG A 11 8.45 -15.19 1.94
C ARG A 11 8.86 -14.88 0.49
N GLY A 12 9.98 -14.18 0.32
CA GLY A 12 10.53 -13.93 -1.00
C GLY A 12 11.14 -15.17 -1.63
N SER A 13 11.16 -15.22 -2.96
CA SER A 13 11.79 -16.30 -3.72
C SER A 13 13.19 -15.93 -4.21
N LEU A 14 13.36 -14.75 -4.81
CA LEU A 14 14.65 -14.25 -5.31
C LEU A 14 15.26 -13.19 -4.41
N SER A 15 14.44 -12.51 -3.64
CA SER A 15 14.86 -11.55 -2.64
C SER A 15 13.92 -11.65 -1.43
N ASN A 16 14.25 -10.97 -0.34
CA ASN A 16 13.46 -11.04 0.88
C ASN A 16 12.20 -10.18 0.79
N THR A 17 11.16 -10.60 1.48
CA THR A 17 10.06 -9.72 1.84
C THR A 17 10.51 -8.91 3.06
N ILE A 18 10.42 -7.59 2.97
CA ILE A 18 10.98 -6.68 3.98
C ILE A 18 9.93 -5.69 4.44
N ILE A 19 9.85 -5.49 5.74
CA ILE A 19 9.00 -4.47 6.37
C ILE A 19 9.90 -3.58 7.22
N GLY A 20 9.95 -2.29 6.89
CA GLY A 20 10.81 -1.34 7.58
C GLY A 20 10.36 -1.04 9.01
N LYS A 21 11.27 -0.45 9.79
CA LYS A 21 11.02 -0.16 11.21
C LYS A 21 9.87 0.83 11.40
N ASN A 22 9.22 0.74 12.56
CA ASN A 22 8.10 1.60 12.96
C ASN A 22 6.91 1.55 12.00
N THR A 23 6.81 0.53 11.17
CA THR A 23 5.66 0.33 10.31
C THR A 23 4.59 -0.43 11.09
N TYR A 24 3.35 0.05 10.97
CA TYR A 24 2.18 -0.55 11.59
C TYR A 24 1.29 -1.18 10.53
N LEU A 25 1.03 -2.46 10.69
CA LEU A 25 0.09 -3.21 9.85
C LEU A 25 -1.12 -3.59 10.71
N ASP A 26 -2.28 -3.13 10.32
CA ASP A 26 -3.52 -3.48 11.01
C ASP A 26 -3.91 -4.93 10.70
N ASN A 27 -5.14 -5.32 10.98
CA ASN A 27 -5.57 -6.72 10.88
C ASN A 27 -5.84 -7.15 9.43
N GLN A 28 -5.66 -8.44 9.16
CA GLN A 28 -6.01 -9.08 7.90
C GLN A 28 -5.34 -8.47 6.67
N ILE A 29 -4.08 -8.11 6.80
CA ILE A 29 -3.28 -7.61 5.69
C ILE A 29 -2.59 -8.78 5.00
N HIS A 30 -2.59 -8.77 3.66
CA HIS A 30 -1.85 -9.74 2.87
C HIS A 30 -0.65 -9.09 2.20
N ILE A 31 0.53 -9.65 2.47
CA ILE A 31 1.77 -9.21 1.84
C ILE A 31 2.33 -10.40 1.06
N ALA A 32 2.29 -10.29 -0.26
CA ALA A 32 2.78 -11.34 -1.14
C ALA A 32 4.32 -11.37 -1.18
N HIS A 33 4.86 -12.31 -1.92
CA HIS A 33 6.30 -12.53 -2.00
C HIS A 33 7.07 -11.32 -2.51
N ASN A 34 8.25 -11.09 -1.98
CA ASN A 34 9.20 -10.07 -2.42
C ASN A 34 8.70 -8.62 -2.30
N VAL A 35 7.67 -8.37 -1.50
CA VAL A 35 7.18 -7.01 -1.23
C VAL A 35 8.16 -6.32 -0.28
N LYS A 36 8.45 -5.06 -0.54
CA LYS A 36 9.28 -4.23 0.33
C LYS A 36 8.48 -3.03 0.81
N ILE A 37 8.31 -2.92 2.12
CA ILE A 37 7.61 -1.82 2.76
C ILE A 37 8.63 -0.99 3.52
N GLY A 38 8.61 0.32 3.32
CA GLY A 38 9.54 1.22 3.96
C GLY A 38 9.27 1.42 5.45
N GLU A 39 9.87 2.46 6.01
CA GLU A 39 9.78 2.80 7.43
C GLU A 39 8.61 3.74 7.69
N ASN A 40 8.09 3.68 8.93
CA ASN A 40 7.07 4.61 9.42
C ASN A 40 5.79 4.60 8.58
N CYS A 41 5.43 3.46 8.00
CA CYS A 41 4.19 3.32 7.25
C CYS A 41 3.05 2.94 8.18
N ILE A 42 1.84 3.38 7.83
CA ILE A 42 0.61 3.01 8.52
C ILE A 42 -0.33 2.39 7.49
N ILE A 43 -0.65 1.11 7.68
CA ILE A 43 -1.45 0.35 6.72
C ILE A 43 -2.67 -0.19 7.44
N ALA A 44 -3.84 0.31 7.05
CA ALA A 44 -5.11 -0.06 7.66
C ALA A 44 -5.53 -1.49 7.29
N GLY A 45 -6.60 -1.98 7.90
CA GLY A 45 -7.02 -3.37 7.76
C GLY A 45 -7.42 -3.79 6.36
N GLN A 46 -7.21 -5.06 6.05
CA GLN A 46 -7.61 -5.70 4.79
C GLN A 46 -6.93 -5.14 3.54
N VAL A 47 -5.77 -4.51 3.67
CA VAL A 47 -4.97 -4.07 2.53
C VAL A 47 -4.18 -5.25 1.99
N GLY A 48 -4.08 -5.35 0.66
CA GLY A 48 -3.30 -6.39 0.00
C GLY A 48 -2.21 -5.82 -0.88
N PHE A 49 -1.04 -6.45 -0.81
CA PHE A 49 0.10 -6.13 -1.68
C PHE A 49 0.41 -7.32 -2.56
N ALA A 50 0.31 -7.17 -3.87
CA ALA A 50 0.74 -8.20 -4.79
C ALA A 50 2.26 -8.25 -4.91
N GLY A 51 2.79 -9.35 -5.41
CA GLY A 51 4.22 -9.65 -5.38
C GLY A 51 5.12 -8.59 -5.96
N SER A 52 6.27 -8.41 -5.34
CA SER A 52 7.36 -7.53 -5.79
C SER A 52 7.00 -6.05 -5.85
N SER A 53 5.93 -5.62 -5.20
CA SER A 53 5.64 -4.19 -5.07
C SER A 53 6.55 -3.56 -4.01
N VAL A 54 6.85 -2.28 -4.19
CA VAL A 54 7.74 -1.53 -3.30
C VAL A 54 7.03 -0.30 -2.78
N LEU A 55 7.02 -0.15 -1.48
CA LEU A 55 6.43 0.99 -0.79
C LEU A 55 7.53 1.82 -0.16
N GLY A 56 7.52 3.13 -0.38
CA GLY A 56 8.48 4.04 0.22
C GLY A 56 8.23 4.26 1.71
N ASN A 57 8.83 5.31 2.28
CA ASN A 57 8.70 5.64 3.69
C ASN A 57 7.52 6.58 3.93
N ASN A 58 6.96 6.53 5.14
CA ASN A 58 5.90 7.45 5.57
C ASN A 58 4.65 7.37 4.69
N VAL A 59 4.28 6.18 4.26
CA VAL A 59 3.09 5.95 3.43
C VAL A 59 1.92 5.56 4.31
N MET A 60 0.75 6.13 4.04
CA MET A 60 -0.49 5.79 4.72
C MET A 60 -1.46 5.18 3.71
N ILE A 61 -1.99 4.00 4.03
CA ILE A 61 -2.92 3.29 3.16
C ILE A 61 -4.22 3.02 3.92
N GLY A 62 -5.33 3.51 3.38
CA GLY A 62 -6.65 3.28 3.94
C GLY A 62 -7.10 1.83 3.79
N GLY A 63 -8.05 1.41 4.60
CA GLY A 63 -8.52 0.03 4.64
C GLY A 63 -9.05 -0.47 3.31
N GLN A 64 -8.87 -1.77 3.06
CA GLN A 64 -9.36 -2.47 1.87
C GLN A 64 -8.76 -1.99 0.55
N ALA A 65 -7.65 -1.26 0.57
CA ALA A 65 -6.94 -0.90 -0.65
C ALA A 65 -6.14 -2.08 -1.18
N GLY A 66 -5.91 -2.10 -2.49
CA GLY A 66 -5.10 -3.13 -3.14
C GLY A 66 -3.98 -2.51 -3.97
N ILE A 67 -2.80 -3.10 -3.87
CA ILE A 67 -1.62 -2.65 -4.62
C ILE A 67 -1.22 -3.76 -5.59
N SER A 68 -1.24 -3.46 -6.89
CA SER A 68 -0.84 -4.42 -7.92
C SER A 68 0.65 -4.75 -7.87
N GLY A 69 1.03 -5.87 -8.47
CA GLY A 69 2.40 -6.35 -8.46
C GLY A 69 3.37 -5.46 -9.23
N HIS A 70 4.64 -5.49 -8.81
CA HIS A 70 5.75 -4.80 -9.46
C HIS A 70 5.61 -3.28 -9.53
N LEU A 71 4.80 -2.68 -8.67
CA LEU A 71 4.64 -1.23 -8.61
C LEU A 71 5.62 -0.61 -7.62
N LYS A 72 5.92 0.66 -7.84
CA LYS A 72 6.68 1.50 -6.92
C LYS A 72 5.81 2.63 -6.41
N ILE A 73 5.62 2.66 -5.11
CA ILE A 73 4.92 3.73 -4.42
C ILE A 73 5.98 4.59 -3.74
N GLY A 74 5.98 5.89 -4.01
CA GLY A 74 6.99 6.79 -3.48
C GLY A 74 6.87 7.04 -1.99
N ASN A 75 7.63 8.03 -1.48
CA ASN A 75 7.60 8.43 -0.08
C ASN A 75 6.45 9.41 0.17
N ASN A 76 5.96 9.44 1.42
CA ASN A 76 4.95 10.41 1.85
C ASN A 76 3.68 10.37 0.98
N VAL A 77 3.25 9.18 0.59
CA VAL A 77 2.07 8.95 -0.22
C VAL A 77 0.89 8.60 0.69
N GLN A 78 -0.29 9.10 0.36
CA GLN A 78 -1.53 8.72 1.02
C GLN A 78 -2.44 8.04 0.00
N ILE A 79 -2.91 6.84 0.33
CA ILE A 79 -3.81 6.04 -0.51
C ILE A 79 -5.13 5.89 0.23
N GLY A 80 -6.21 6.37 -0.39
CA GLY A 80 -7.54 6.30 0.22
C GLY A 80 -8.06 4.87 0.36
N GLY A 81 -8.97 4.66 1.30
CA GLY A 81 -9.59 3.35 1.54
C GLY A 81 -10.33 2.84 0.30
N GLY A 82 -10.29 1.54 0.08
CA GLY A 82 -10.93 0.89 -1.06
C GLY A 82 -10.28 1.16 -2.41
N SER A 83 -9.12 1.83 -2.43
CA SER A 83 -8.46 2.18 -3.68
C SER A 83 -7.79 0.96 -4.32
N GLY A 84 -7.79 0.93 -5.66
CA GLY A 84 -7.05 -0.06 -6.43
C GLY A 84 -5.90 0.61 -7.16
N VAL A 85 -4.67 0.41 -6.71
CA VAL A 85 -3.48 1.02 -7.30
C VAL A 85 -2.93 0.09 -8.36
N ILE A 86 -2.95 0.52 -9.61
CA ILE A 86 -2.53 -0.30 -10.76
C ILE A 86 -1.32 0.28 -11.51
N LYS A 87 -0.76 1.37 -11.05
CA LYS A 87 0.44 1.99 -11.62
C LYS A 87 1.25 2.68 -10.54
N ASP A 88 2.50 2.98 -10.84
CA ASP A 88 3.41 3.66 -9.92
C ASP A 88 2.83 4.97 -9.41
N VAL A 89 3.12 5.29 -8.16
CA VAL A 89 2.66 6.53 -7.52
C VAL A 89 3.88 7.36 -7.13
N PRO A 90 4.00 8.60 -7.62
CA PRO A 90 5.13 9.44 -7.26
C PRO A 90 5.05 9.88 -5.80
N SER A 91 6.22 10.24 -5.23
CA SER A 91 6.30 10.72 -3.85
C SER A 91 5.43 11.97 -3.63
N ASN A 92 4.96 12.14 -2.40
CA ASN A 92 4.15 13.29 -1.96
C ASN A 92 2.79 13.39 -2.67
N SER A 93 2.24 12.26 -3.10
CA SER A 93 0.95 12.20 -3.79
C SER A 93 -0.16 11.68 -2.88
N LYS A 94 -1.39 12.08 -3.20
CA LYS A 94 -2.60 11.50 -2.63
C LYS A 94 -3.41 10.89 -3.75
N VAL A 95 -3.80 9.63 -3.62
CA VAL A 95 -4.57 8.91 -4.65
C VAL A 95 -5.77 8.23 -4.03
N MET A 96 -6.81 8.02 -4.83
CA MET A 96 -8.05 7.38 -4.42
C MET A 96 -8.76 6.79 -5.63
N GLY A 97 -9.57 5.79 -5.40
CA GLY A 97 -10.44 5.20 -6.42
C GLY A 97 -9.91 3.88 -7.00
N TYR A 98 -10.68 3.32 -7.90
CA TYR A 98 -10.34 2.12 -8.64
C TYR A 98 -10.62 2.32 -10.13
N PRO A 99 -9.60 2.40 -11.00
CA PRO A 99 -8.18 2.51 -10.66
C PRO A 99 -7.88 3.78 -9.88
N ALA A 100 -6.90 3.73 -8.99
CA ALA A 100 -6.54 4.87 -8.17
C ALA A 100 -6.02 6.02 -9.04
N LYS A 101 -6.50 7.21 -8.77
CA LYS A 101 -6.13 8.45 -9.42
C LYS A 101 -5.91 9.52 -8.37
N SER A 102 -5.45 10.70 -8.75
CA SER A 102 -5.30 11.79 -7.80
C SER A 102 -6.63 12.08 -7.11
N LEU A 103 -6.57 12.50 -5.85
CA LEU A 103 -7.79 12.83 -5.10
C LEU A 103 -8.59 13.92 -5.81
N LYS A 104 -7.92 14.90 -6.39
CA LYS A 104 -8.56 15.98 -7.15
C LYS A 104 -9.38 15.44 -8.31
N ASP A 105 -8.81 14.53 -9.11
CA ASP A 105 -9.50 13.94 -10.24
C ASP A 105 -10.64 13.04 -9.81
N PHE A 106 -10.44 12.26 -8.75
CA PHE A 106 -11.48 11.42 -8.18
C PHE A 106 -12.69 12.24 -7.76
N LEU A 107 -12.47 13.34 -7.04
CA LEU A 107 -13.56 14.21 -6.59
C LEU A 107 -14.30 14.89 -7.75
N LYS A 108 -13.61 15.20 -8.83
CA LYS A 108 -14.24 15.72 -10.03
C LYS A 108 -15.20 14.73 -10.67
N GLU A 109 -14.79 13.46 -10.75
CA GLU A 109 -15.58 12.41 -11.40
C GLU A 109 -16.75 11.93 -10.55
N ASN A 110 -16.64 12.06 -9.24
CA ASN A 110 -17.65 11.57 -8.30
C ASN A 110 -18.37 12.73 -7.58
N LYS A 111 -18.69 13.75 -8.33
CA LYS A 111 -19.46 14.87 -7.80
C LYS A 111 -20.88 14.47 -7.47
N TRP A 112 -21.36 14.95 -6.35
CA TRP A 112 -22.72 14.78 -5.87
C TRP A 112 -23.59 15.98 -6.24
#